data_78bfbd17d4eca7a6d0a07c392fe131b3
#
_entry.id   78bfbd17d4eca7a6d0a07c392fe131b3
#
_cell.length_a   1.000
_cell.length_b   1.000
_cell.length_c   1.000
_cell.angle_alpha   90.00
_cell.angle_beta   90.00
_cell.angle_gamma   90.00
#
_symmetry.space_group_name_H-M   'P 1'
#
loop_
_entity.id
_entity.type
_entity.pdbx_description
1 polymer ?
#
loop_
_entity_poly.entity_id
_entity_poly.type
_entity_poly.pdbx_seq_one_letter_code
_entity_poly.pdbx_strand_id
1 'polypeptide(L)'
;MKYSCLFILLIISFFSCKENSEKSGELNNEGSDSSEYLLSLLPNEATNVHFFNSVVETYEANYLNYEFIYNGSGVAVGDLNNDGLEEIYFGGNSTDDKLYLNEGNFKFKDISSVLGLENLKGWTTGINMVDINADGLLDIYVCRSGPSKINTERANKLFINKGNLEFVEGARTFGLDKTTHSIQSAFFDHDRDGDLDMYLLNHPTPGFKPKKFTTHIEEVKSGKIQTDFFFENINGKFIDKTREAGLTNFGYRHGIAVGDINQDGYPDIYISSDFDEPDFFYINNKDKTFTNVIDEQINHISMNSMGNEFADINNDGLLDICVVDMAPSNHFRSKAYMKSMNTTKFNALADNGFHYQYMQNTMHVNNGNGTFSEIAQLAGIATTDWSWAPLFFDIDLDG
;
A
#
# COMPACT_ATOMS: atom_id res chain seq x y z
N MET A 1 2.89 -72.95 -36.63
CA MET A 1 3.10 -71.48 -36.36
C MET A 1 2.39 -71.17 -35.11
N LYS A 2 3.17 -71.00 -34.04
CA LYS A 2 2.66 -70.67 -32.65
C LYS A 2 2.87 -69.20 -32.42
N TYR A 3 1.79 -68.43 -32.17
CA TYR A 3 1.88 -67.06 -31.73
C TYR A 3 1.76 -67.04 -30.20
N SER A 4 2.80 -66.55 -29.55
CA SER A 4 2.87 -66.36 -28.14
C SER A 4 2.42 -64.94 -27.82
N CYS A 5 1.27 -64.76 -27.14
CA CYS A 5 0.83 -63.48 -26.62
C CYS A 5 1.54 -63.17 -25.30
N LEU A 6 2.31 -62.10 -25.29
CA LEU A 6 2.94 -61.54 -24.09
C LEU A 6 1.96 -60.59 -23.42
N PHE A 7 1.42 -60.96 -22.23
CA PHE A 7 0.64 -60.06 -21.39
C PHE A 7 1.59 -59.22 -20.56
N ILE A 8 1.59 -57.92 -20.83
CA ILE A 8 2.26 -56.95 -19.93
C ILE A 8 1.26 -56.54 -18.88
N LEU A 9 1.52 -56.94 -17.64
CA LEU A 9 0.76 -56.50 -16.45
C LEU A 9 1.26 -55.11 -16.05
N LEU A 10 0.44 -54.08 -16.25
CA LEU A 10 0.69 -52.73 -15.75
C LEU A 10 0.25 -52.68 -14.29
N ILE A 11 1.22 -52.65 -13.37
CA ILE A 11 0.96 -52.41 -11.94
C ILE A 11 0.84 -50.89 -11.76
N ILE A 12 -0.39 -50.40 -11.58
CA ILE A 12 -0.66 -49.03 -11.14
C ILE A 12 -0.58 -49.00 -9.63
N SER A 13 0.53 -48.48 -9.13
CA SER A 13 0.66 -48.19 -7.68
C SER A 13 -0.10 -46.92 -7.38
N PHE A 14 -1.23 -47.02 -6.69
CA PHE A 14 -1.90 -45.89 -6.08
C PHE A 14 -1.06 -45.40 -4.91
N PHE A 15 -0.41 -44.26 -5.07
CA PHE A 15 0.07 -43.48 -3.95
C PHE A 15 -1.12 -42.79 -3.31
N SER A 16 -1.59 -43.31 -2.21
CA SER A 16 -2.54 -42.63 -1.33
C SER A 16 -1.79 -41.53 -0.59
N CYS A 17 -2.08 -40.27 -0.95
CA CYS A 17 -1.70 -39.14 -0.10
C CYS A 17 -2.45 -39.27 1.23
N LYS A 18 -1.73 -39.54 2.32
CA LYS A 18 -2.25 -39.31 3.65
C LYS A 18 -2.42 -37.82 3.86
N GLU A 19 -3.67 -37.37 3.97
CA GLU A 19 -3.96 -36.06 4.56
C GLU A 19 -3.43 -36.06 6.00
N ASN A 20 -2.40 -35.27 6.24
CA ASN A 20 -2.07 -34.83 7.59
C ASN A 20 -3.10 -33.79 7.99
N SER A 21 -4.03 -34.20 8.86
CA SER A 21 -4.86 -33.23 9.59
C SER A 21 -3.94 -32.42 10.50
N GLU A 22 -3.61 -31.20 10.09
CA GLU A 22 -2.98 -30.23 10.99
C GLU A 22 -3.95 -29.94 12.13
N LYS A 23 -3.64 -30.48 13.28
CA LYS A 23 -4.17 -29.99 14.56
C LYS A 23 -3.66 -28.57 14.72
N SER A 24 -4.56 -27.65 15.01
CA SER A 24 -4.22 -26.34 15.57
C SER A 24 -3.35 -26.55 16.81
N GLY A 25 -2.04 -26.50 16.62
CA GLY A 25 -1.06 -26.63 17.70
C GLY A 25 -0.93 -25.29 18.38
N GLU A 26 -1.16 -25.29 19.69
CA GLU A 26 -0.60 -24.29 20.59
C GLU A 26 0.90 -24.18 20.30
N LEU A 27 1.38 -22.95 20.07
CA LEU A 27 2.80 -22.63 19.97
C LEU A 27 3.46 -22.90 21.32
N ASN A 28 3.89 -24.15 21.53
CA ASN A 28 4.84 -24.46 22.59
C ASN A 28 6.21 -23.95 22.15
N ASN A 29 6.67 -22.88 22.76
CA ASN A 29 8.04 -22.39 22.71
C ASN A 29 8.98 -23.40 23.41
N GLU A 30 9.28 -24.52 22.78
CA GLU A 30 10.45 -25.36 23.14
C GLU A 30 11.57 -25.01 22.18
N GLY A 31 12.70 -24.56 22.73
CA GLY A 31 13.89 -24.04 22.12
C GLY A 31 14.25 -24.63 20.76
N SER A 32 13.87 -23.94 19.68
CA SER A 32 14.40 -24.17 18.36
C SER A 32 15.78 -23.49 18.27
N ASP A 33 16.73 -24.25 17.76
CA ASP A 33 18.08 -23.80 17.45
C ASP A 33 18.01 -22.48 16.65
N SER A 34 18.47 -21.38 17.23
CA SER A 34 18.38 -20.02 16.67
C SER A 34 19.25 -19.80 15.43
N SER A 35 19.91 -20.84 14.93
CA SER A 35 20.79 -20.83 13.77
C SER A 35 20.09 -21.00 12.41
N GLU A 36 18.76 -21.27 12.40
CA GLU A 36 18.02 -21.62 11.18
C GLU A 36 17.17 -20.46 10.63
N TYR A 37 17.04 -19.34 11.36
CA TYR A 37 16.22 -18.22 10.96
C TYR A 37 17.05 -16.94 10.81
N LEU A 38 16.92 -16.27 9.66
CA LEU A 38 17.56 -14.96 9.39
C LEU A 38 16.97 -13.84 10.26
N LEU A 39 15.68 -13.95 10.60
CA LEU A 39 14.98 -13.00 11.45
C LEU A 39 14.48 -13.66 12.74
N SER A 40 14.56 -12.92 13.84
CA SER A 40 14.01 -13.33 15.13
C SER A 40 13.07 -12.26 15.70
N LEU A 41 11.92 -12.70 16.23
CA LEU A 41 10.98 -11.80 16.89
C LEU A 41 11.56 -11.33 18.23
N LEU A 42 11.70 -10.02 18.39
CA LEU A 42 12.08 -9.42 19.67
C LEU A 42 10.83 -9.23 20.54
N PRO A 43 10.83 -9.70 21.82
CA PRO A 43 9.70 -9.48 22.70
C PRO A 43 9.59 -8.02 23.13
N ASN A 44 8.37 -7.59 23.49
CA ASN A 44 8.10 -6.20 23.90
C ASN A 44 8.94 -5.78 25.11
N GLU A 45 9.22 -6.71 26.04
CA GLU A 45 10.08 -6.47 27.21
C GLU A 45 11.54 -6.20 26.81
N ALA A 46 11.97 -6.74 25.67
CA ALA A 46 13.31 -6.49 25.14
C ALA A 46 13.38 -5.12 24.44
N THR A 47 12.36 -4.71 23.73
CA THR A 47 12.32 -3.48 22.95
C THR A 47 11.68 -2.30 23.69
N ASN A 48 10.85 -2.56 24.67
CA ASN A 48 10.00 -1.57 25.36
C ASN A 48 8.95 -0.91 24.43
N VAL A 49 8.63 -1.54 23.30
CA VAL A 49 7.54 -1.12 22.40
C VAL A 49 6.24 -1.80 22.83
N HIS A 50 5.26 -1.01 23.28
CA HIS A 50 3.99 -1.48 23.81
C HIS A 50 2.83 -0.84 23.04
N PHE A 51 2.82 -0.98 21.72
CA PHE A 51 1.74 -0.49 20.87
C PHE A 51 0.81 -1.65 20.48
N PHE A 52 -0.48 -1.40 20.55
CA PHE A 52 -1.51 -2.30 20.07
C PHE A 52 -2.64 -1.51 19.40
N ASN A 53 -2.76 -1.63 18.08
CA ASN A 53 -3.82 -0.96 17.33
C ASN A 53 -5.14 -1.73 17.49
N SER A 54 -5.90 -1.44 18.54
CA SER A 54 -7.21 -2.04 18.75
C SER A 54 -8.30 -1.29 17.98
N VAL A 55 -9.23 -2.04 17.39
CA VAL A 55 -10.43 -1.50 16.77
C VAL A 55 -11.63 -1.87 17.65
N VAL A 56 -12.38 -0.86 18.08
CA VAL A 56 -13.60 -1.04 18.88
C VAL A 56 -14.79 -0.67 18.02
N GLU A 57 -15.60 -1.67 17.66
CA GLU A 57 -16.85 -1.42 16.94
C GLU A 57 -17.90 -0.79 17.85
N THR A 58 -18.61 0.17 17.29
CA THR A 58 -19.78 0.80 17.89
C THR A 58 -20.96 0.78 16.91
N TYR A 59 -22.11 1.27 17.31
CA TYR A 59 -23.25 1.42 16.39
C TYR A 59 -22.94 2.38 15.24
N GLU A 60 -22.17 3.43 15.49
CA GLU A 60 -21.76 4.43 14.50
C GLU A 60 -20.52 4.01 13.69
N ALA A 61 -19.58 3.32 14.32
CA ALA A 61 -18.30 2.88 13.75
C ALA A 61 -18.25 1.36 13.67
N ASN A 62 -18.66 0.81 12.54
CA ASN A 62 -18.64 -0.62 12.25
C ASN A 62 -18.49 -0.85 10.74
N TYR A 63 -18.30 -2.09 10.35
CA TYR A 63 -18.10 -2.47 8.95
C TYR A 63 -19.23 -2.01 8.00
N LEU A 64 -20.47 -1.94 8.45
CA LEU A 64 -21.59 -1.50 7.60
C LEU A 64 -21.59 0.01 7.31
N ASN A 65 -20.97 0.80 8.20
CA ASN A 65 -20.90 2.25 8.10
C ASN A 65 -19.57 2.74 7.56
N TYR A 66 -18.51 1.93 7.73
CA TYR A 66 -17.15 2.20 7.24
C TYR A 66 -16.49 0.88 6.87
N GLU A 67 -16.48 0.56 5.59
CA GLU A 67 -16.07 -0.73 5.04
C GLU A 67 -14.59 -1.07 5.35
N PHE A 68 -13.75 -0.06 5.53
CA PHE A 68 -12.32 -0.19 5.78
C PHE A 68 -11.92 -0.11 7.27
N ILE A 69 -12.85 -0.42 8.17
CA ILE A 69 -12.63 -0.33 9.62
C ILE A 69 -11.50 -1.24 10.12
N TYR A 70 -11.20 -2.32 9.39
CA TYR A 70 -10.18 -3.31 9.77
C TYR A 70 -8.88 -3.22 8.96
N ASN A 71 -8.70 -2.18 8.13
CA ASN A 71 -7.50 -2.04 7.30
C ASN A 71 -6.21 -1.78 8.11
N GLY A 72 -6.33 -1.49 9.39
CA GLY A 72 -5.18 -1.13 10.21
C GLY A 72 -4.79 0.33 10.01
N SER A 73 -3.54 0.62 10.30
CA SER A 73 -2.94 1.94 10.18
C SER A 73 -1.48 1.85 9.73
N GLY A 74 -0.90 2.96 9.33
CA GLY A 74 0.48 3.05 8.88
C GLY A 74 1.49 3.00 10.01
N VAL A 75 2.72 2.73 9.61
CA VAL A 75 3.92 2.90 10.42
C VAL A 75 4.94 3.67 9.58
N ALA A 76 5.69 4.56 10.22
CA ALA A 76 6.82 5.25 9.59
C ALA A 76 8.06 5.13 10.48
N VAL A 77 9.22 5.11 9.82
CA VAL A 77 10.54 4.98 10.45
C VAL A 77 11.43 6.07 9.87
N GLY A 78 12.21 6.74 10.71
CA GLY A 78 13.15 7.77 10.28
C GLY A 78 13.88 8.42 11.45
N ASP A 79 15.08 8.94 11.19
CA ASP A 79 15.91 9.64 12.18
C ASP A 79 15.40 11.08 12.37
N LEU A 80 14.60 11.30 13.40
CA LEU A 80 13.94 12.59 13.69
C LEU A 80 14.85 13.59 14.42
N ASN A 81 15.94 13.12 15.00
CA ASN A 81 16.84 13.95 15.81
C ASN A 81 18.27 14.04 15.26
N ASN A 82 18.52 13.38 14.11
CA ASN A 82 19.81 13.29 13.41
C ASN A 82 20.93 12.67 14.28
N ASP A 83 20.58 11.67 15.12
CA ASP A 83 21.56 10.93 15.94
C ASP A 83 22.06 9.63 15.29
N GLY A 84 21.52 9.26 14.12
CA GLY A 84 21.84 8.06 13.36
C GLY A 84 21.05 6.83 13.81
N LEU A 85 20.01 7.00 14.65
CA LEU A 85 19.09 5.95 15.07
C LEU A 85 17.67 6.34 14.62
N GLU A 86 16.96 5.38 14.08
CA GLU A 86 15.63 5.62 13.50
C GLU A 86 14.52 5.52 14.55
N GLU A 87 13.67 6.52 14.67
CA GLU A 87 12.46 6.55 15.44
C GLU A 87 11.34 5.78 14.73
N ILE A 88 10.33 5.35 15.49
CA ILE A 88 9.17 4.64 14.95
C ILE A 88 7.88 5.38 15.35
N TYR A 89 7.07 5.73 14.35
CA TYR A 89 5.72 6.23 14.56
C TYR A 89 4.70 5.16 14.17
N PHE A 90 3.81 4.79 15.10
CA PHE A 90 2.69 3.90 14.87
C PHE A 90 1.38 4.69 14.86
N GLY A 91 0.61 4.54 13.79
CA GLY A 91 -0.73 5.09 13.70
C GLY A 91 -1.77 4.25 14.43
N GLY A 92 -2.73 4.91 15.06
CA GLY A 92 -3.84 4.28 15.77
C GLY A 92 -5.18 4.53 15.08
N ASN A 93 -6.09 3.55 15.16
CA ASN A 93 -7.47 3.69 14.68
C ASN A 93 -8.43 4.06 15.83
N SER A 94 -8.75 3.10 16.70
CA SER A 94 -9.52 3.36 17.94
C SER A 94 -8.62 3.54 19.16
N THR A 95 -7.34 3.70 18.96
CA THR A 95 -6.31 3.94 19.96
C THR A 95 -5.47 5.16 19.55
N ASP A 96 -4.77 5.77 20.49
CA ASP A 96 -3.90 6.91 20.19
C ASP A 96 -2.68 6.48 19.40
N ASP A 97 -2.20 7.35 18.52
CA ASP A 97 -0.94 7.18 17.83
C ASP A 97 0.22 7.13 18.84
N LYS A 98 1.34 6.49 18.44
CA LYS A 98 2.53 6.39 19.28
C LYS A 98 3.80 6.76 18.51
N LEU A 99 4.66 7.53 19.17
CA LEU A 99 6.01 7.85 18.70
C LEU A 99 7.03 7.30 19.69
N TYR A 100 7.96 6.51 19.18
CA TYR A 100 9.02 5.87 19.95
C TYR A 100 10.39 6.39 19.52
N LEU A 101 11.13 6.96 20.48
CA LEU A 101 12.53 7.32 20.34
C LEU A 101 13.40 6.07 20.44
N ASN A 102 14.34 5.91 19.53
CA ASN A 102 15.32 4.83 19.55
C ASN A 102 16.50 5.20 20.47
N GLU A 103 16.70 4.43 21.53
CA GLU A 103 17.82 4.61 22.47
C GLU A 103 19.03 3.69 22.14
N GLY A 104 19.01 3.07 20.96
CA GLY A 104 20.01 2.08 20.53
C GLY A 104 19.76 0.67 21.07
N ASN A 105 20.44 -0.33 20.48
CA ASN A 105 20.33 -1.74 20.86
C ASN A 105 18.87 -2.26 20.87
N PHE A 106 18.03 -1.81 19.95
CA PHE A 106 16.60 -2.11 19.87
C PHE A 106 15.82 -1.74 21.14
N LYS A 107 16.25 -0.72 21.88
CA LYS A 107 15.54 -0.14 23.02
C LYS A 107 14.83 1.13 22.58
N PHE A 108 13.55 1.21 22.92
CA PHE A 108 12.71 2.36 22.53
C PHE A 108 12.05 3.00 23.76
N LYS A 109 11.81 4.29 23.65
CA LYS A 109 11.13 5.09 24.68
C LYS A 109 9.93 5.78 24.07
N ASP A 110 8.75 5.61 24.67
CA ASP A 110 7.55 6.35 24.26
C ASP A 110 7.74 7.86 24.53
N ILE A 111 7.72 8.65 23.45
CA ILE A 111 7.81 10.11 23.48
C ILE A 111 6.56 10.76 22.84
N SER A 112 5.45 10.05 22.74
CA SER A 112 4.20 10.51 22.09
C SER A 112 3.72 11.88 22.57
N SER A 113 4.04 12.25 23.82
CA SER A 113 3.67 13.52 24.42
C SER A 113 4.31 14.74 23.73
N VAL A 114 5.46 14.59 23.05
CA VAL A 114 6.10 15.73 22.34
C VAL A 114 5.26 16.24 21.18
N LEU A 115 4.40 15.38 20.63
CA LEU A 115 3.42 15.71 19.58
C LEU A 115 2.00 15.91 20.16
N GLY A 116 1.78 15.67 21.46
CA GLY A 116 0.45 15.70 22.07
C GLY A 116 -0.51 14.64 21.55
N LEU A 117 0.01 13.47 21.15
CA LEU A 117 -0.76 12.41 20.48
C LEU A 117 -1.89 11.87 21.35
N GLU A 118 -1.73 11.87 22.68
CA GLU A 118 -2.75 11.43 23.64
C GLU A 118 -4.03 12.28 23.62
N ASN A 119 -3.97 13.46 23.01
CA ASN A 119 -5.13 14.38 22.87
C ASN A 119 -5.60 14.49 21.42
N LEU A 120 -4.96 13.79 20.51
CA LEU A 120 -5.18 13.91 19.07
C LEU A 120 -6.24 12.91 18.64
N LYS A 121 -7.51 13.30 18.71
CA LYS A 121 -8.61 12.48 18.19
C LYS A 121 -8.52 12.35 16.68
N GLY A 122 -8.87 11.18 16.18
CA GLY A 122 -8.95 10.88 14.76
C GLY A 122 -8.63 9.42 14.48
N TRP A 123 -8.66 9.07 13.21
CA TRP A 123 -8.38 7.73 12.69
C TRP A 123 -7.19 7.82 11.74
N THR A 124 -6.02 7.44 12.20
CA THR A 124 -4.79 7.50 11.41
C THR A 124 -4.76 6.36 10.39
N THR A 125 -4.28 6.65 9.19
CA THR A 125 -4.13 5.70 8.08
C THR A 125 -2.69 5.64 7.60
N GLY A 126 -2.24 6.52 6.70
CA GLY A 126 -0.87 6.60 6.24
C GLY A 126 -0.02 7.60 7.04
N ILE A 127 1.28 7.35 7.10
CA ILE A 127 2.24 8.22 7.78
C ILE A 127 3.50 8.32 6.91
N ASN A 128 4.02 9.54 6.75
CA ASN A 128 5.31 9.78 6.11
C ASN A 128 6.21 10.58 7.04
N MET A 129 7.49 10.22 7.09
CA MET A 129 8.57 11.04 7.61
C MET A 129 9.35 11.61 6.43
N VAL A 130 9.37 12.93 6.28
CA VAL A 130 9.88 13.61 5.10
C VAL A 130 10.35 15.01 5.47
N ASP A 131 11.49 15.44 4.94
CA ASP A 131 11.94 16.83 5.05
C ASP A 131 11.18 17.69 4.03
N ILE A 132 10.00 18.21 4.45
CA ILE A 132 9.08 18.91 3.55
C ILE A 132 9.51 20.34 3.23
N ASN A 133 10.41 20.90 4.01
CA ASN A 133 10.84 22.29 3.93
C ASN A 133 12.33 22.45 3.60
N ALA A 134 13.02 21.31 3.36
CA ALA A 134 14.44 21.21 3.03
C ALA A 134 15.36 21.87 4.10
N ASP A 135 15.00 21.73 5.40
CA ASP A 135 15.82 22.22 6.52
C ASP A 135 16.77 21.18 7.11
N GLY A 136 16.75 19.93 6.57
CA GLY A 136 17.59 18.81 6.98
C GLY A 136 17.03 18.03 8.16
N LEU A 137 15.80 18.30 8.60
CA LEU A 137 15.08 17.56 9.63
C LEU A 137 13.86 16.87 9.05
N LEU A 138 13.62 15.63 9.43
CA LEU A 138 12.39 14.94 9.02
C LEU A 138 11.18 15.50 9.74
N ASP A 139 10.19 15.93 8.97
CA ASP A 139 8.84 16.27 9.44
C ASP A 139 7.93 15.03 9.40
N ILE A 140 6.76 15.09 10.03
CA ILE A 140 5.83 13.96 10.06
C ILE A 140 4.49 14.38 9.45
N TYR A 141 4.11 13.77 8.32
CA TYR A 141 2.78 13.94 7.72
C TYR A 141 1.91 12.73 8.04
N VAL A 142 0.68 12.98 8.55
CA VAL A 142 -0.26 11.96 8.99
C VAL A 142 -1.56 12.09 8.23
N CYS A 143 -1.87 11.08 7.43
CA CYS A 143 -3.14 10.94 6.75
C CYS A 143 -4.23 10.48 7.72
N ARG A 144 -5.45 11.00 7.53
CA ARG A 144 -6.58 10.69 8.39
C ARG A 144 -7.83 10.34 7.61
N SER A 145 -8.58 9.37 8.15
CA SER A 145 -9.82 8.87 7.56
C SER A 145 -10.83 8.51 8.67
N GLY A 146 -11.47 7.37 8.52
CA GLY A 146 -12.33 6.74 9.53
C GLY A 146 -13.80 7.11 9.45
N PRO A 147 -14.61 6.54 10.36
CA PRO A 147 -16.05 6.66 10.34
C PRO A 147 -16.58 8.01 10.85
N SER A 148 -15.74 8.86 11.41
CA SER A 148 -16.17 10.14 11.99
C SER A 148 -16.76 11.07 10.93
N LYS A 149 -17.90 11.70 11.25
CA LYS A 149 -18.53 12.74 10.44
C LYS A 149 -17.99 14.15 10.74
N ILE A 150 -17.06 14.25 11.71
CA ILE A 150 -16.49 15.51 12.15
C ILE A 150 -15.22 15.77 11.30
N ASN A 151 -15.28 16.79 10.45
CA ASN A 151 -14.17 17.11 9.54
C ASN A 151 -12.84 17.35 10.27
N THR A 152 -12.85 17.99 11.42
CA THR A 152 -11.63 18.27 12.20
C THR A 152 -10.95 17.00 12.73
N GLU A 153 -11.68 15.91 12.91
CA GLU A 153 -11.12 14.60 13.30
C GLU A 153 -10.51 13.88 12.10
N ARG A 154 -10.92 14.21 10.87
CA ARG A 154 -10.33 13.70 9.62
C ARG A 154 -9.29 14.64 9.01
N ALA A 155 -9.06 15.82 9.59
CA ALA A 155 -8.05 16.73 9.08
C ALA A 155 -6.65 16.09 9.20
N ASN A 156 -5.96 15.94 8.06
CA ASN A 156 -4.58 15.49 8.01
C ASN A 156 -3.69 16.39 8.87
N LYS A 157 -2.59 15.86 9.38
CA LYS A 157 -1.65 16.56 10.24
C LYS A 157 -0.27 16.65 9.62
N LEU A 158 0.41 17.72 9.88
CA LEU A 158 1.81 17.92 9.53
C LEU A 158 2.54 18.49 10.75
N PHE A 159 3.42 17.71 11.32
CA PHE A 159 4.26 18.11 12.44
C PHE A 159 5.63 18.53 11.91
N ILE A 160 5.87 19.85 11.87
CA ILE A 160 7.15 20.42 11.43
C ILE A 160 8.15 20.29 12.56
N ASN A 161 9.25 19.63 12.31
CA ASN A 161 10.37 19.45 13.21
C ASN A 161 11.15 20.77 13.36
N LYS A 162 11.42 21.18 14.59
CA LYS A 162 12.22 22.38 14.90
C LYS A 162 13.57 22.07 15.50
N GLY A 163 13.96 20.80 15.44
CA GLY A 163 15.13 20.25 16.13
C GLY A 163 14.86 19.91 17.59
N ASN A 164 15.73 19.10 18.18
CA ASN A 164 15.63 18.64 19.56
C ASN A 164 14.29 17.96 19.92
N LEU A 165 13.63 17.30 18.94
CA LEU A 165 12.30 16.68 19.06
C LEU A 165 11.20 17.69 19.47
N GLU A 166 11.34 18.95 19.08
CA GLU A 166 10.29 19.95 19.19
C GLU A 166 9.54 20.05 17.86
N PHE A 167 8.20 19.98 17.90
CA PHE A 167 7.37 19.99 16.70
C PHE A 167 6.27 21.04 16.76
N VAL A 168 5.89 21.56 15.59
CA VAL A 168 4.79 22.52 15.43
C VAL A 168 3.82 22.00 14.36
N GLU A 169 2.53 21.90 14.69
CA GLU A 169 1.52 21.55 13.71
C GLU A 169 1.37 22.62 12.63
N GLY A 170 1.57 22.27 11.36
CA GLY A 170 1.67 23.18 10.24
C GLY A 170 0.76 22.86 9.05
N ALA A 171 -0.05 21.78 9.06
CA ALA A 171 -0.78 21.32 7.89
C ALA A 171 -1.59 22.43 7.20
N ARG A 172 -2.29 23.23 8.00
CA ARG A 172 -3.07 24.37 7.46
C ARG A 172 -2.19 25.45 6.83
N THR A 173 -1.02 25.69 7.40
CA THR A 173 -0.07 26.69 6.90
C THR A 173 0.46 26.28 5.53
N PHE A 174 0.70 24.99 5.31
CA PHE A 174 1.17 24.44 4.06
C PHE A 174 0.04 24.16 3.05
N GLY A 175 -1.25 24.17 3.46
CA GLY A 175 -2.40 23.86 2.62
C GLY A 175 -2.73 22.35 2.56
N LEU A 176 -2.21 21.58 3.51
CA LEU A 176 -2.28 20.12 3.58
C LEU A 176 -3.26 19.58 4.63
N ASP A 177 -4.06 20.42 5.28
CA ASP A 177 -5.08 20.05 6.28
C ASP A 177 -6.36 19.48 5.64
N LYS A 178 -6.22 18.59 4.66
CA LYS A 178 -7.38 17.98 3.98
C LYS A 178 -8.22 17.17 4.96
N THR A 179 -9.54 17.21 4.74
CA THR A 179 -10.53 16.54 5.59
C THR A 179 -11.26 15.41 4.85
N THR A 180 -10.68 14.96 3.75
CA THR A 180 -11.14 13.82 2.96
C THR A 180 -10.87 12.49 3.69
N HIS A 181 -11.19 11.37 3.08
CA HIS A 181 -10.82 10.06 3.61
C HIS A 181 -9.45 9.68 3.10
N SER A 182 -8.42 10.38 3.60
CA SER A 182 -7.04 10.19 3.17
C SER A 182 -6.51 8.84 3.66
N ILE A 183 -5.79 8.11 2.80
CA ILE A 183 -5.28 6.78 3.08
C ILE A 183 -3.77 6.79 3.19
N GLN A 184 -3.08 7.35 2.19
CA GLN A 184 -1.63 7.44 2.13
C GLN A 184 -1.21 8.65 1.31
N SER A 185 0.02 9.09 1.47
CA SER A 185 0.64 10.12 0.62
C SER A 185 2.03 9.69 0.17
N ALA A 186 2.47 10.25 -0.96
CA ALA A 186 3.84 10.16 -1.43
C ALA A 186 4.35 11.57 -1.70
N PHE A 187 5.60 11.83 -1.30
CA PHE A 187 6.30 13.09 -1.53
C PHE A 187 7.45 12.86 -2.50
N PHE A 188 7.51 13.66 -3.55
CA PHE A 188 8.52 13.54 -4.60
C PHE A 188 8.64 14.84 -5.39
N ASP A 189 9.79 15.12 -5.95
CA ASP A 189 10.06 16.26 -6.81
C ASP A 189 9.64 15.90 -8.26
N HIS A 190 8.41 16.29 -8.66
CA HIS A 190 7.82 15.86 -9.93
C HIS A 190 8.38 16.57 -11.14
N ASP A 191 8.87 17.81 -10.99
CA ASP A 191 9.34 18.66 -12.08
C ASP A 191 10.81 19.04 -11.98
N ARG A 192 11.51 18.49 -10.94
CA ARG A 192 12.94 18.65 -10.69
C ARG A 192 13.33 20.10 -10.39
N ASP A 193 12.48 20.83 -9.72
CA ASP A 193 12.77 22.18 -9.27
C ASP A 193 13.46 22.23 -7.89
N GLY A 194 13.57 21.07 -7.22
CA GLY A 194 14.31 20.86 -5.99
C GLY A 194 13.45 20.97 -4.74
N ASP A 195 12.15 21.17 -4.85
CA ASP A 195 11.23 21.03 -3.73
C ASP A 195 10.31 19.80 -3.89
N LEU A 196 9.73 19.34 -2.78
CA LEU A 196 8.89 18.14 -2.78
C LEU A 196 7.42 18.52 -2.99
N ASP A 197 6.80 17.85 -3.95
CA ASP A 197 5.37 17.82 -4.20
C ASP A 197 4.70 16.67 -3.47
N MET A 198 3.38 16.59 -3.51
CA MET A 198 2.66 15.53 -2.81
C MET A 198 1.52 14.94 -3.65
N TYR A 199 1.49 13.61 -3.73
CA TYR A 199 0.30 12.87 -4.14
C TYR A 199 -0.43 12.33 -2.91
N LEU A 200 -1.75 12.53 -2.83
CA LEU A 200 -2.60 12.12 -1.70
C LEU A 200 -3.66 11.14 -2.18
N LEU A 201 -3.54 9.89 -1.74
CA LEU A 201 -4.54 8.85 -1.97
C LEU A 201 -5.73 9.02 -1.04
N ASN A 202 -6.92 8.85 -1.58
CA ASN A 202 -8.15 8.93 -0.82
C ASN A 202 -9.13 7.82 -1.19
N HIS A 203 -10.00 7.47 -0.24
CA HIS A 203 -11.21 6.72 -0.52
C HIS A 203 -12.38 7.67 -0.82
N PRO A 204 -13.39 7.22 -1.56
CA PRO A 204 -14.67 7.88 -1.64
C PRO A 204 -15.30 8.04 -0.25
N THR A 205 -16.21 8.98 -0.10
CA THR A 205 -16.97 9.14 1.16
C THR A 205 -17.67 7.82 1.52
N PRO A 206 -17.59 7.35 2.78
CA PRO A 206 -18.23 6.12 3.22
C PRO A 206 -19.72 6.08 2.85
N GLY A 207 -20.17 4.91 2.42
CA GLY A 207 -21.54 4.72 1.92
C GLY A 207 -21.78 5.27 0.52
N PHE A 208 -20.72 5.66 -0.20
CA PHE A 208 -20.81 5.93 -1.63
C PHE A 208 -21.37 4.69 -2.34
N LYS A 209 -22.50 4.87 -3.04
CA LYS A 209 -23.08 3.81 -3.86
C LYS A 209 -23.08 4.29 -5.30
N PRO A 210 -22.31 3.64 -6.18
CA PRO A 210 -22.37 3.95 -7.58
C PRO A 210 -23.82 3.76 -8.08
N LYS A 211 -24.24 4.63 -8.96
CA LYS A 211 -25.52 4.55 -9.66
C LYS A 211 -25.56 3.26 -10.53
N LYS A 212 -26.13 3.33 -11.72
CA LYS A 212 -25.96 2.22 -12.66
C LYS A 212 -24.50 2.15 -13.10
N PHE A 213 -23.98 0.93 -13.29
CA PHE A 213 -22.60 0.66 -13.68
C PHE A 213 -22.12 1.53 -14.87
N THR A 214 -22.93 1.63 -15.94
CA THR A 214 -22.62 2.47 -17.10
C THR A 214 -22.48 3.96 -16.77
N THR A 215 -23.35 4.49 -15.92
CA THR A 215 -23.30 5.90 -15.49
C THR A 215 -22.08 6.16 -14.62
N HIS A 216 -21.70 5.21 -13.77
CA HIS A 216 -20.52 5.29 -12.93
C HIS A 216 -19.25 5.36 -13.80
N ILE A 217 -19.12 4.46 -14.78
CA ILE A 217 -18.02 4.48 -15.73
C ILE A 217 -17.92 5.83 -16.46
N GLU A 218 -19.03 6.37 -16.92
CA GLU A 218 -19.07 7.67 -17.59
C GLU A 218 -18.62 8.81 -16.66
N GLU A 219 -19.04 8.79 -15.40
CA GLU A 219 -18.65 9.81 -14.41
C GLU A 219 -17.14 9.73 -14.09
N VAL A 220 -16.59 8.52 -13.92
CA VAL A 220 -15.15 8.29 -13.74
C VAL A 220 -14.37 8.80 -14.94
N LYS A 221 -14.68 8.31 -16.14
CA LYS A 221 -13.96 8.69 -17.39
C LYS A 221 -14.05 10.18 -17.73
N SER A 222 -15.13 10.85 -17.32
CA SER A 222 -15.30 12.28 -17.55
C SER A 222 -14.60 13.17 -16.53
N GLY A 223 -13.99 12.59 -15.49
CA GLY A 223 -13.39 13.31 -14.37
C GLY A 223 -14.40 14.15 -13.56
N LYS A 224 -15.70 13.82 -13.63
CA LYS A 224 -16.73 14.50 -12.81
C LYS A 224 -16.65 14.14 -11.34
N ILE A 225 -16.15 12.94 -11.05
CA ILE A 225 -15.88 12.46 -9.70
C ILE A 225 -14.38 12.27 -9.58
N GLN A 226 -13.84 12.59 -8.43
CA GLN A 226 -12.41 12.54 -8.13
C GLN A 226 -12.24 12.17 -6.67
N THR A 227 -11.27 11.32 -6.38
CA THR A 227 -10.89 10.98 -4.99
C THR A 227 -9.52 11.50 -4.62
N ASP A 228 -8.52 11.27 -5.45
CA ASP A 228 -7.13 11.61 -5.15
C ASP A 228 -6.81 13.07 -5.47
N PHE A 229 -5.74 13.55 -4.86
CA PHE A 229 -5.22 14.89 -5.10
C PHE A 229 -3.72 14.86 -5.36
N PHE A 230 -3.29 15.70 -6.29
CA PHE A 230 -1.90 16.05 -6.50
C PHE A 230 -1.68 17.52 -6.18
N PHE A 231 -0.67 17.79 -5.36
CA PHE A 231 -0.32 19.14 -4.94
C PHE A 231 1.09 19.47 -5.38
N GLU A 232 1.21 20.53 -6.19
CA GLU A 232 2.48 21.15 -6.50
C GLU A 232 2.88 22.07 -5.34
N ASN A 233 4.12 21.95 -4.86
CA ASN A 233 4.68 22.89 -3.91
C ASN A 233 5.13 24.17 -4.62
N ILE A 234 4.58 25.27 -4.26
CA ILE A 234 4.94 26.57 -4.81
C ILE A 234 5.39 27.47 -3.68
N ASN A 235 6.70 27.57 -3.47
CA ASN A 235 7.30 28.37 -2.40
C ASN A 235 6.77 28.01 -0.99
N GLY A 236 6.71 26.72 -0.65
CA GLY A 236 6.25 26.19 0.62
C GLY A 236 4.73 26.20 0.79
N LYS A 237 3.98 26.31 -0.31
CA LYS A 237 2.52 26.18 -0.36
C LYS A 237 2.12 25.08 -1.32
N PHE A 238 1.39 24.11 -0.84
CA PHE A 238 0.87 23.00 -1.64
C PHE A 238 -0.45 23.39 -2.30
N ILE A 239 -0.41 23.53 -3.62
CA ILE A 239 -1.53 23.97 -4.46
C ILE A 239 -2.06 22.77 -5.25
N ASP A 240 -3.36 22.53 -5.17
CA ASP A 240 -4.03 21.46 -5.92
C ASP A 240 -3.87 21.68 -7.44
N LYS A 241 -3.17 20.74 -8.09
CA LYS A 241 -2.88 20.70 -9.53
C LYS A 241 -3.37 19.41 -10.18
N THR A 242 -4.21 18.65 -9.51
CA THR A 242 -4.67 17.33 -9.96
C THR A 242 -5.17 17.34 -11.40
N ARG A 243 -5.99 18.34 -11.76
CA ARG A 243 -6.56 18.42 -13.11
C ARG A 243 -5.56 18.87 -14.15
N GLU A 244 -4.77 19.87 -13.81
CA GLU A 244 -3.74 20.41 -14.68
C GLU A 244 -2.67 19.37 -15.00
N ALA A 245 -2.31 18.56 -13.99
CA ALA A 245 -1.34 17.47 -14.14
C ALA A 245 -1.89 16.23 -14.86
N GLY A 246 -3.20 16.17 -15.17
CA GLY A 246 -3.81 14.99 -15.81
C GLY A 246 -4.04 13.81 -14.88
N LEU A 247 -4.00 14.01 -13.55
CA LEU A 247 -4.06 12.96 -12.52
C LEU A 247 -5.47 12.77 -11.94
N THR A 248 -6.52 13.21 -12.64
CA THR A 248 -7.89 13.03 -12.18
C THR A 248 -8.31 11.58 -12.27
N ASN A 249 -8.66 10.99 -11.13
CA ASN A 249 -9.12 9.62 -11.02
C ASN A 249 -10.20 9.48 -9.95
N PHE A 250 -10.81 8.30 -9.86
CA PHE A 250 -11.78 7.94 -8.84
C PHE A 250 -11.61 6.46 -8.46
N GLY A 251 -11.74 6.13 -7.18
CA GLY A 251 -11.76 4.76 -6.69
C GLY A 251 -11.29 4.61 -5.26
N TYR A 252 -11.21 3.38 -4.82
CA TYR A 252 -10.72 2.97 -3.50
C TYR A 252 -9.21 2.66 -3.61
N ARG A 253 -8.37 3.60 -3.22
CA ARG A 253 -6.93 3.53 -3.37
C ARG A 253 -6.26 2.99 -2.11
N HIS A 254 -5.26 2.11 -2.31
CA HIS A 254 -4.55 1.50 -1.18
C HIS A 254 -3.05 1.71 -1.22
N GLY A 255 -2.42 1.64 -2.39
CA GLY A 255 -0.99 1.78 -2.55
C GLY A 255 -0.58 2.78 -3.60
N ILE A 256 0.58 3.39 -3.40
CA ILE A 256 1.25 4.26 -4.35
C ILE A 256 2.75 3.97 -4.33
N ALA A 257 3.31 3.69 -5.51
CA ALA A 257 4.75 3.63 -5.73
C ALA A 257 5.16 4.80 -6.64
N VAL A 258 6.29 5.40 -6.34
CA VAL A 258 6.87 6.51 -7.11
C VAL A 258 8.33 6.20 -7.43
N GLY A 259 8.73 6.36 -8.67
CA GLY A 259 10.10 6.12 -9.13
C GLY A 259 10.26 6.37 -10.62
N ASP A 260 11.47 6.58 -11.07
CA ASP A 260 11.82 6.75 -12.47
C ASP A 260 11.88 5.37 -13.17
N ILE A 261 10.72 4.88 -13.62
CA ILE A 261 10.59 3.51 -14.13
C ILE A 261 11.06 3.38 -15.59
N ASN A 262 11.14 4.48 -16.31
CA ASN A 262 11.58 4.54 -17.70
C ASN A 262 13.00 5.11 -17.87
N GLN A 263 13.70 5.43 -16.75
CA GLN A 263 15.04 5.97 -16.68
C GLN A 263 15.21 7.31 -17.42
N ASP A 264 14.21 8.15 -17.39
CA ASP A 264 14.23 9.43 -18.07
C ASP A 264 14.58 10.61 -17.14
N GLY A 265 14.78 10.32 -15.85
CA GLY A 265 15.19 11.25 -14.80
C GLY A 265 14.01 11.93 -14.10
N TYR A 266 12.76 11.58 -14.42
CA TYR A 266 11.56 12.11 -13.78
C TYR A 266 10.76 10.99 -13.11
N PRO A 267 10.20 11.21 -11.92
CA PRO A 267 9.44 10.18 -11.23
C PRO A 267 8.09 9.92 -11.90
N ASP A 268 7.78 8.63 -12.06
CA ASP A 268 6.52 8.07 -12.51
C ASP A 268 5.72 7.55 -11.31
N ILE A 269 4.44 7.22 -11.51
CA ILE A 269 3.53 6.85 -10.42
C ILE A 269 2.74 5.59 -10.78
N TYR A 270 2.72 4.60 -9.89
CA TYR A 270 1.77 3.49 -9.95
C TYR A 270 0.82 3.54 -8.75
N ILE A 271 -0.49 3.37 -9.00
CA ILE A 271 -1.54 3.44 -7.97
C ILE A 271 -2.37 2.17 -8.00
N SER A 272 -2.44 1.48 -6.87
CA SER A 272 -3.27 0.31 -6.64
C SER A 272 -4.70 0.68 -6.28
N SER A 273 -5.67 -0.07 -6.84
CA SER A 273 -7.09 0.17 -6.65
C SER A 273 -7.83 -1.10 -6.25
N ASP A 274 -8.74 -1.00 -5.30
CA ASP A 274 -9.66 -2.08 -4.95
C ASP A 274 -11.00 -1.94 -5.69
N PHE A 275 -11.80 -2.99 -5.67
CA PHE A 275 -13.12 -3.16 -6.29
C PHE A 275 -13.08 -3.20 -7.83
N ASP A 276 -13.81 -2.31 -8.49
CA ASP A 276 -14.06 -2.38 -9.94
C ASP A 276 -13.18 -1.42 -10.73
N GLU A 277 -12.66 -0.39 -10.06
CA GLU A 277 -11.78 0.60 -10.67
C GLU A 277 -10.40 0.00 -10.96
N PRO A 278 -9.80 0.32 -12.14
CA PRO A 278 -8.48 -0.21 -12.48
C PRO A 278 -7.37 0.46 -11.65
N ASP A 279 -6.22 -0.17 -11.62
CA ASP A 279 -4.98 0.50 -11.25
C ASP A 279 -4.64 1.61 -12.24
N PHE A 280 -3.76 2.52 -11.85
CA PHE A 280 -3.25 3.57 -12.72
C PHE A 280 -1.73 3.51 -12.79
N PHE A 281 -1.21 3.67 -14.00
CA PHE A 281 0.21 3.79 -14.25
C PHE A 281 0.49 5.07 -15.02
N TYR A 282 1.00 6.07 -14.33
CA TYR A 282 1.23 7.41 -14.87
C TYR A 282 2.71 7.63 -15.16
N ILE A 283 3.01 7.92 -16.43
CA ILE A 283 4.33 8.36 -16.88
C ILE A 283 4.39 9.89 -16.88
N ASN A 284 5.46 10.43 -16.32
CA ASN A 284 5.73 11.87 -16.28
C ASN A 284 6.14 12.39 -17.67
N ASN A 285 5.42 13.40 -18.16
CA ASN A 285 5.67 13.99 -19.49
C ASN A 285 6.78 15.07 -19.48
N LYS A 286 7.39 15.38 -18.32
CA LYS A 286 8.44 16.42 -18.15
C LYS A 286 7.97 17.87 -18.36
N ASP A 287 6.67 18.06 -18.43
CA ASP A 287 6.01 19.35 -18.62
C ASP A 287 4.98 19.66 -17.51
N LYS A 288 5.18 19.03 -16.33
CA LYS A 288 4.28 19.07 -15.16
C LYS A 288 2.97 18.30 -15.36
N THR A 289 2.88 17.48 -16.40
CA THR A 289 1.71 16.63 -16.65
C THR A 289 2.10 15.15 -16.67
N PHE A 290 1.09 14.29 -16.55
CA PHE A 290 1.26 12.84 -16.57
C PHE A 290 0.30 12.21 -17.58
N THR A 291 0.70 11.07 -18.15
CA THR A 291 -0.12 10.24 -19.03
C THR A 291 -0.33 8.86 -18.41
N ASN A 292 -1.57 8.43 -18.27
CA ASN A 292 -1.87 7.05 -17.85
C ASN A 292 -1.58 6.09 -19.02
N VAL A 293 -0.66 5.17 -18.81
CA VAL A 293 -0.21 4.18 -19.82
C VAL A 293 -0.53 2.74 -19.43
N ILE A 294 -1.44 2.53 -18.49
CA ILE A 294 -1.76 1.20 -17.95
C ILE A 294 -2.20 0.23 -19.07
N ASP A 295 -3.04 0.70 -19.99
CA ASP A 295 -3.58 -0.12 -21.08
C ASP A 295 -2.52 -0.45 -22.15
N GLU A 296 -1.49 0.40 -22.32
CA GLU A 296 -0.45 0.25 -23.33
C GLU A 296 0.72 -0.60 -22.84
N GLN A 297 1.08 -0.51 -21.57
CA GLN A 297 2.31 -1.10 -21.05
C GLN A 297 2.08 -2.35 -20.20
N ILE A 298 0.92 -2.48 -19.54
CA ILE A 298 0.59 -3.58 -18.64
C ILE A 298 -0.48 -4.47 -19.30
N ASN A 299 -0.26 -5.79 -19.38
CA ASN A 299 -1.19 -6.70 -20.03
C ASN A 299 -2.43 -7.04 -19.20
N HIS A 300 -2.30 -7.06 -17.89
CA HIS A 300 -3.38 -7.26 -16.92
C HIS A 300 -2.95 -6.79 -15.54
N ILE A 301 -3.91 -6.52 -14.70
CA ILE A 301 -3.70 -6.04 -13.33
C ILE A 301 -4.34 -6.98 -12.31
N SER A 302 -4.03 -6.77 -11.05
CA SER A 302 -4.74 -7.39 -9.93
C SER A 302 -6.20 -6.91 -9.87
N MET A 303 -7.10 -7.70 -9.31
CA MET A 303 -8.52 -7.35 -9.19
C MET A 303 -8.83 -6.55 -7.92
N ASN A 304 -8.13 -6.86 -6.84
CA ASN A 304 -8.29 -6.16 -5.57
C ASN A 304 -6.90 -5.73 -5.12
N SER A 305 -6.31 -4.80 -5.90
CA SER A 305 -4.96 -4.32 -5.66
C SER A 305 -4.89 -3.59 -4.31
N MET A 306 -4.06 -4.11 -3.40
CA MET A 306 -3.83 -3.51 -2.08
C MET A 306 -2.61 -2.60 -2.14
N GLY A 307 -1.46 -3.07 -1.73
CA GLY A 307 -0.21 -2.33 -1.84
C GLY A 307 0.54 -2.61 -3.14
N ASN A 308 1.43 -1.70 -3.47
CA ASN A 308 2.39 -1.87 -4.56
C ASN A 308 3.75 -1.32 -4.17
N GLU A 309 4.79 -1.76 -4.87
CA GLU A 309 6.15 -1.28 -4.69
C GLU A 309 6.94 -1.38 -5.99
N PHE A 310 7.87 -0.46 -6.19
CA PHE A 310 8.89 -0.51 -7.23
C PHE A 310 10.20 -1.04 -6.65
N ALA A 311 10.77 -2.04 -7.30
CA ALA A 311 12.09 -2.58 -6.96
C ALA A 311 12.77 -3.18 -8.20
N ASP A 312 14.08 -3.12 -8.28
CA ASP A 312 14.85 -3.89 -9.25
C ASP A 312 15.10 -5.29 -8.69
N ILE A 313 14.24 -6.26 -9.06
CA ILE A 313 14.27 -7.60 -8.48
C ILE A 313 15.28 -8.55 -9.12
N ASN A 314 15.83 -8.18 -10.27
CA ASN A 314 16.71 -9.01 -11.06
C ASN A 314 18.12 -8.38 -11.25
N ASN A 315 18.38 -7.24 -10.62
CA ASN A 315 19.61 -6.47 -10.68
C ASN A 315 20.01 -6.07 -12.11
N ASP A 316 19.03 -5.74 -12.97
CA ASP A 316 19.28 -5.25 -14.33
C ASP A 316 19.30 -3.72 -14.44
N GLY A 317 19.05 -3.03 -13.35
CA GLY A 317 19.04 -1.58 -13.24
C GLY A 317 17.69 -0.94 -13.60
N LEU A 318 16.65 -1.73 -13.91
CA LEU A 318 15.32 -1.24 -14.20
C LEU A 318 14.40 -1.51 -12.99
N LEU A 319 13.52 -0.57 -12.71
CA LEU A 319 12.50 -0.80 -11.68
C LEU A 319 11.39 -1.71 -12.21
N ASP A 320 11.06 -2.74 -11.45
CA ASP A 320 9.94 -3.65 -11.65
C ASP A 320 8.75 -3.23 -10.77
N ILE A 321 7.55 -3.78 -11.02
CA ILE A 321 6.32 -3.44 -10.29
C ILE A 321 5.77 -4.67 -9.60
N CYS A 322 5.67 -4.65 -8.28
CA CYS A 322 4.94 -5.64 -7.51
C CYS A 322 3.61 -5.06 -7.02
N VAL A 323 2.51 -5.81 -7.21
CA VAL A 323 1.20 -5.47 -6.67
C VAL A 323 0.63 -6.69 -5.95
N VAL A 324 0.17 -6.49 -4.71
CA VAL A 324 -0.42 -7.57 -3.91
C VAL A 324 -1.94 -7.51 -3.91
N ASP A 325 -2.56 -8.72 -3.83
CA ASP A 325 -4.01 -8.94 -3.83
C ASP A 325 -4.40 -9.79 -2.61
N MET A 326 -5.67 -9.85 -2.35
CA MET A 326 -6.28 -10.74 -1.34
C MET A 326 -6.49 -12.15 -1.92
N ALA A 327 -5.44 -12.82 -2.37
CA ALA A 327 -5.49 -14.09 -3.08
C ALA A 327 -4.92 -15.27 -2.26
N PRO A 328 -5.76 -16.06 -1.54
CA PRO A 328 -5.30 -17.21 -0.79
C PRO A 328 -4.81 -18.36 -1.68
N SER A 329 -3.67 -18.96 -1.32
CA SER A 329 -3.16 -20.18 -1.96
C SER A 329 -3.96 -21.44 -1.54
N ASN A 330 -4.51 -21.43 -0.33
CA ASN A 330 -5.31 -22.54 0.18
C ASN A 330 -6.66 -22.62 -0.56
N HIS A 331 -6.96 -23.79 -1.16
CA HIS A 331 -8.16 -24.02 -1.96
C HIS A 331 -9.46 -23.71 -1.21
N PHE A 332 -9.59 -24.15 0.04
CA PHE A 332 -10.79 -23.89 0.84
C PHE A 332 -10.96 -22.37 1.09
N ARG A 333 -9.89 -21.70 1.52
CA ARG A 333 -9.92 -20.25 1.79
C ARG A 333 -10.26 -19.46 0.52
N SER A 334 -9.68 -19.82 -0.62
CA SER A 334 -9.96 -19.15 -1.90
C SER A 334 -11.43 -19.27 -2.34
N LYS A 335 -12.15 -20.30 -1.85
CA LYS A 335 -13.59 -20.49 -2.14
C LYS A 335 -14.52 -19.96 -1.07
N ALA A 336 -14.06 -19.91 0.19
CA ALA A 336 -14.89 -19.51 1.33
C ALA A 336 -14.81 -17.99 1.61
N TYR A 337 -13.64 -17.38 1.38
CA TYR A 337 -13.39 -15.98 1.76
C TYR A 337 -13.33 -15.01 0.59
N MET A 338 -13.16 -15.52 -0.64
CA MET A 338 -13.13 -14.68 -1.83
C MET A 338 -14.31 -14.97 -2.74
N LYS A 339 -14.84 -13.92 -3.39
CA LYS A 339 -15.83 -14.09 -4.44
C LYS A 339 -15.16 -14.76 -5.63
N SER A 340 -15.81 -15.77 -6.22
CA SER A 340 -15.32 -16.34 -7.47
C SER A 340 -15.38 -15.28 -8.59
N MET A 341 -14.39 -15.28 -9.47
CA MET A 341 -14.41 -14.43 -10.66
C MET A 341 -15.70 -14.66 -11.48
N ASN A 342 -16.35 -13.56 -11.81
CA ASN A 342 -17.57 -13.56 -12.63
C ASN A 342 -17.20 -13.16 -14.06
N THR A 343 -17.22 -14.11 -15.00
CA THR A 343 -16.83 -13.88 -16.39
C THR A 343 -17.64 -12.76 -17.08
N THR A 344 -18.92 -12.63 -16.75
CA THR A 344 -19.76 -11.56 -17.31
C THR A 344 -19.29 -10.19 -16.82
N LYS A 345 -18.98 -10.06 -15.52
CA LYS A 345 -18.45 -8.82 -14.94
C LYS A 345 -17.05 -8.53 -15.49
N PHE A 346 -16.19 -9.54 -15.55
CA PHE A 346 -14.83 -9.41 -16.09
C PHE A 346 -14.84 -8.84 -17.51
N ASN A 347 -15.64 -9.44 -18.42
CA ASN A 347 -15.76 -8.94 -19.78
C ASN A 347 -16.36 -7.53 -19.83
N ALA A 348 -17.37 -7.26 -19.00
CA ALA A 348 -17.99 -5.93 -18.96
C ALA A 348 -17.02 -4.84 -18.47
N LEU A 349 -16.13 -5.15 -17.52
CA LEU A 349 -15.07 -4.23 -17.08
C LEU A 349 -14.08 -3.98 -18.23
N ALA A 350 -13.55 -5.03 -18.83
CA ALA A 350 -12.59 -4.94 -19.94
C ALA A 350 -13.17 -4.19 -21.16
N ASP A 351 -14.40 -4.54 -21.59
CA ASP A 351 -15.10 -3.90 -22.71
C ASP A 351 -15.36 -2.40 -22.48
N ASN A 352 -15.39 -1.97 -21.24
CA ASN A 352 -15.56 -0.57 -20.86
C ASN A 352 -14.24 0.14 -20.52
N GLY A 353 -13.08 -0.50 -20.73
CA GLY A 353 -11.76 0.08 -20.51
C GLY A 353 -11.39 0.19 -19.03
N PHE A 354 -11.81 -0.78 -18.22
CA PHE A 354 -11.39 -0.98 -16.83
C PHE A 354 -10.33 -2.07 -16.73
N HIS A 355 -9.66 -2.38 -17.82
CA HIS A 355 -8.58 -3.35 -17.95
C HIS A 355 -8.97 -4.82 -17.65
N TYR A 356 -8.06 -5.77 -17.90
CA TYR A 356 -8.19 -7.17 -17.51
C TYR A 356 -7.73 -7.35 -16.06
N GLN A 357 -8.66 -7.66 -15.15
CA GLN A 357 -8.41 -7.74 -13.71
C GLN A 357 -8.49 -9.20 -13.24
N TYR A 358 -7.38 -9.74 -12.70
CA TYR A 358 -7.30 -11.10 -12.20
C TYR A 358 -7.07 -11.10 -10.69
N MET A 359 -7.75 -12.01 -9.98
CA MET A 359 -7.63 -12.18 -8.53
C MET A 359 -6.32 -12.91 -8.21
N GLN A 360 -5.22 -12.21 -8.27
CA GLN A 360 -3.88 -12.68 -7.93
C GLN A 360 -2.93 -11.49 -7.73
N ASN A 361 -1.85 -11.71 -6.99
CA ASN A 361 -0.73 -10.77 -7.01
C ASN A 361 -0.14 -10.70 -8.43
N THR A 362 0.42 -9.56 -8.78
CA THR A 362 1.17 -9.40 -10.03
C THR A 362 2.60 -8.97 -9.74
N MET A 363 3.50 -9.45 -10.61
CA MET A 363 4.92 -9.09 -10.62
C MET A 363 5.32 -8.78 -12.06
N HIS A 364 5.38 -7.52 -12.39
CA HIS A 364 5.67 -7.02 -13.72
C HIS A 364 7.13 -6.67 -13.84
N VAL A 365 7.91 -7.52 -14.52
CA VAL A 365 9.32 -7.27 -14.82
C VAL A 365 9.43 -6.32 -16.00
N ASN A 366 10.19 -5.26 -15.84
CA ASN A 366 10.42 -4.24 -16.86
C ASN A 366 11.33 -4.78 -17.96
N ASN A 367 10.89 -4.74 -19.21
CA ASN A 367 11.67 -5.21 -20.35
C ASN A 367 12.60 -4.13 -20.96
N GLY A 368 12.64 -2.92 -20.38
CA GLY A 368 13.47 -1.82 -20.86
C GLY A 368 13.01 -1.18 -22.18
N ASN A 369 11.84 -1.52 -22.66
CA ASN A 369 11.30 -1.05 -23.94
C ASN A 369 9.87 -0.48 -23.86
N GLY A 370 9.44 -0.13 -22.64
CA GLY A 370 8.08 0.35 -22.37
C GLY A 370 7.04 -0.76 -22.30
N THR A 371 7.45 -2.03 -22.14
CA THR A 371 6.56 -3.16 -21.88
C THR A 371 7.02 -3.93 -20.65
N PHE A 372 6.12 -4.71 -20.07
CA PHE A 372 6.38 -5.52 -18.86
C PHE A 372 6.01 -6.99 -19.11
N SER A 373 6.78 -7.90 -18.46
CA SER A 373 6.50 -9.33 -18.41
C SER A 373 5.94 -9.69 -17.03
N GLU A 374 4.71 -10.18 -16.97
CA GLU A 374 4.13 -10.62 -15.70
C GLU A 374 4.64 -12.02 -15.34
N ILE A 375 5.22 -12.18 -14.16
CA ILE A 375 5.90 -13.41 -13.73
C ILE A 375 5.46 -13.93 -12.35
N ALA A 376 4.42 -13.40 -11.71
CA ALA A 376 4.05 -13.79 -10.34
C ALA A 376 3.82 -15.30 -10.18
N GLN A 377 3.24 -15.96 -11.20
CA GLN A 377 3.08 -17.42 -11.19
C GLN A 377 4.43 -18.15 -11.26
N LEU A 378 5.35 -17.66 -12.07
CA LEU A 378 6.70 -18.24 -12.22
C LEU A 378 7.53 -18.03 -10.95
N ALA A 379 7.42 -16.85 -10.37
CA ALA A 379 8.10 -16.49 -9.11
C ALA A 379 7.49 -17.15 -7.86
N GLY A 380 6.31 -17.78 -8.00
CA GLY A 380 5.64 -18.45 -6.88
C GLY A 380 4.95 -17.49 -5.90
N ILE A 381 4.75 -16.23 -6.26
CA ILE A 381 4.16 -15.20 -5.39
C ILE A 381 2.74 -14.78 -5.81
N ALA A 382 2.15 -15.44 -6.80
CA ALA A 382 0.82 -15.08 -7.31
C ALA A 382 -0.30 -15.15 -6.25
N THR A 383 -0.09 -15.93 -5.17
CA THR A 383 -1.07 -16.11 -4.09
C THR A 383 -0.35 -16.17 -2.75
N THR A 384 -0.44 -15.11 -1.96
CA THR A 384 0.24 -14.96 -0.67
C THR A 384 -0.74 -14.68 0.48
N ASP A 385 -2.00 -15.11 0.32
CA ASP A 385 -3.12 -14.82 1.21
C ASP A 385 -3.55 -13.33 1.13
N TRP A 386 -4.17 -12.78 2.16
CA TRP A 386 -4.61 -11.39 2.19
C TRP A 386 -3.44 -10.47 2.47
N SER A 387 -2.66 -10.18 1.43
CA SER A 387 -1.50 -9.30 1.51
C SER A 387 -1.90 -7.83 1.33
N TRP A 388 -1.30 -6.94 2.13
CA TRP A 388 -1.65 -5.52 2.16
C TRP A 388 -0.53 -4.60 1.68
N ALA A 389 0.73 -4.92 2.00
CA ALA A 389 1.88 -4.10 1.65
C ALA A 389 3.06 -5.00 1.29
N PRO A 390 3.54 -4.98 0.04
CA PRO A 390 4.81 -5.60 -0.32
C PRO A 390 5.96 -4.70 0.16
N LEU A 391 7.08 -5.33 0.55
CA LEU A 391 8.34 -4.66 0.81
C LEU A 391 9.47 -5.51 0.23
N PHE A 392 10.33 -4.89 -0.57
CA PHE A 392 11.54 -5.51 -1.06
C PHE A 392 12.75 -5.02 -0.26
N PHE A 393 13.54 -5.94 0.21
CA PHE A 393 14.79 -5.64 0.88
C PHE A 393 15.73 -6.84 0.78
N ASP A 394 17.01 -6.56 0.77
CA ASP A 394 18.06 -7.57 0.79
C ASP A 394 18.19 -8.12 2.22
N ILE A 395 17.64 -9.31 2.46
CA ILE A 395 17.52 -9.90 3.81
C ILE A 395 18.83 -10.47 4.33
N ASP A 396 19.73 -10.91 3.46
CA ASP A 396 21.01 -11.55 3.80
C ASP A 396 22.24 -10.72 3.38
N LEU A 397 21.99 -9.55 2.80
CA LEU A 397 23.00 -8.56 2.40
C LEU A 397 23.97 -9.11 1.33
N ASP A 398 23.46 -9.93 0.42
CA ASP A 398 24.25 -10.46 -0.70
C ASP A 398 24.03 -9.72 -2.04
N GLY A 399 23.13 -8.74 -2.06
CA GLY A 399 22.77 -7.92 -3.23
C GLY A 399 21.70 -8.58 -4.08
#